data_ec71aa41ff0309bf1cfc2bec28ef5e4e
#
_entry.id   ec71aa41ff0309bf1cfc2bec28ef5e4e
#
_cell.length_a   1.000
_cell.length_b   1.000
_cell.length_c   1.000
_cell.angle_alpha   90.00
_cell.angle_beta   90.00
_cell.angle_gamma   90.00
#
_symmetry.space_group_name_H-M   'P 1'
#
loop_
_entity.id
_entity.type
_entity.pdbx_description
1 polymer ?
#
loop_
_entity_poly.entity_id
_entity_poly.type
_entity_poly.pdbx_seq_one_letter_code
_entity_poly.pdbx_strand_id
1 'polypeptide(L)'
;MNSAILTATLLALVEGKETPESWLSWWSDHESELETLLSRGEFLRLKPCKHAFKWVPLLSSQKGAAGILEKSGTSFEISGLYQEQYERELDEFCQAQKQIQAERQKTFKASYPELHRQYPKFSKALAKVIDQSDSILPAASEEQIANQERELGFTLPARVHKLFRLTSGIHVSVGVDIRLSDMF
;
A
#
# COMPACT_ATOMS: atom_id res chain seq x y z
N MET A 1 4.58 -12.16 35.96
CA MET A 1 3.11 -12.02 35.74
C MET A 1 2.39 -13.24 36.32
N ASN A 2 1.24 -13.04 37.01
CA ASN A 2 0.43 -14.14 37.56
C ASN A 2 -0.48 -14.71 36.44
N SER A 3 -0.72 -16.04 36.41
CA SER A 3 -1.62 -16.71 35.46
C SER A 3 -3.03 -16.09 35.42
N ALA A 4 -3.57 -15.66 36.56
CA ALA A 4 -4.88 -15.02 36.64
C ALA A 4 -4.90 -13.64 35.92
N ILE A 5 -3.82 -12.86 36.02
CA ILE A 5 -3.70 -11.57 35.33
C ILE A 5 -3.62 -11.81 33.82
N LEU A 6 -2.81 -12.78 33.37
CA LEU A 6 -2.72 -13.14 31.96
C LEU A 6 -4.09 -13.54 31.40
N THR A 7 -4.80 -14.45 32.09
CA THR A 7 -6.14 -14.88 31.67
C THR A 7 -7.12 -13.71 31.55
N ALA A 8 -7.12 -12.81 32.53
CA ALA A 8 -8.00 -11.63 32.51
C ALA A 8 -7.68 -10.68 31.33
N THR A 9 -6.39 -10.47 31.04
CA THR A 9 -5.98 -9.64 29.90
C THR A 9 -6.33 -10.31 28.56
N LEU A 10 -6.11 -11.61 28.43
CA LEU A 10 -6.50 -12.34 27.22
C LEU A 10 -8.02 -12.34 27.00
N LEU A 11 -8.83 -12.44 28.07
CA LEU A 11 -10.27 -12.29 28.01
C LEU A 11 -10.66 -10.88 27.53
N ALA A 12 -10.08 -9.83 28.11
CA ALA A 12 -10.33 -8.47 27.68
C ALA A 12 -10.03 -8.24 26.20
N LEU A 13 -8.93 -8.83 25.72
CA LEU A 13 -8.56 -8.78 24.29
C LEU A 13 -9.58 -9.53 23.42
N VAL A 14 -9.97 -10.74 23.79
CA VAL A 14 -10.93 -11.56 23.01
C VAL A 14 -12.31 -10.92 22.97
N GLU A 15 -12.74 -10.34 24.09
CA GLU A 15 -14.03 -9.66 24.22
C GLU A 15 -14.05 -8.24 23.60
N GLY A 16 -12.96 -7.79 22.99
CA GLY A 16 -12.91 -6.50 22.29
C GLY A 16 -12.79 -5.26 23.21
N LYS A 17 -12.29 -5.44 24.43
CA LYS A 17 -12.17 -4.37 25.43
C LYS A 17 -10.85 -3.60 25.37
N GLU A 18 -9.87 -4.08 24.58
CA GLU A 18 -8.57 -3.44 24.43
C GLU A 18 -8.57 -2.45 23.26
N THR A 19 -7.73 -1.42 23.38
CA THR A 19 -7.40 -0.52 22.26
C THR A 19 -6.05 -0.90 21.64
N PRO A 20 -5.76 -0.48 20.40
CA PRO A 20 -4.45 -0.73 19.80
C PRO A 20 -3.28 -0.23 20.66
N GLU A 21 -3.42 0.95 21.24
CA GLU A 21 -2.40 1.60 22.05
C GLU A 21 -2.20 0.85 23.38
N SER A 22 -3.33 0.51 24.08
CA SER A 22 -3.26 -0.22 25.36
C SER A 22 -2.64 -1.60 25.17
N TRP A 23 -3.05 -2.33 24.12
CA TRP A 23 -2.52 -3.65 23.83
C TRP A 23 -1.04 -3.65 23.49
N LEU A 24 -0.59 -2.71 22.62
CA LEU A 24 0.81 -2.60 22.23
C LEU A 24 1.71 -2.20 23.40
N SER A 25 1.25 -1.28 24.26
CA SER A 25 1.96 -0.91 25.48
C SER A 25 2.07 -2.09 26.43
N TRP A 26 0.95 -2.73 26.73
CA TRP A 26 0.93 -3.91 27.61
C TRP A 26 1.83 -5.02 27.09
N TRP A 27 1.80 -5.29 25.79
CA TRP A 27 2.68 -6.27 25.16
C TRP A 27 4.16 -5.93 25.37
N SER A 28 4.53 -4.67 25.10
CA SER A 28 5.91 -4.20 25.26
C SER A 28 6.44 -4.38 26.70
N ASP A 29 5.57 -4.11 27.67
CA ASP A 29 5.93 -4.20 29.09
C ASP A 29 6.08 -5.65 29.58
N HIS A 30 5.44 -6.61 28.91
CA HIS A 30 5.37 -8.01 29.37
C HIS A 30 5.98 -9.04 28.39
N GLU A 31 6.57 -8.58 27.27
CA GLU A 31 7.08 -9.48 26.21
C GLU A 31 8.03 -10.57 26.76
N SER A 32 9.01 -10.18 27.59
CA SER A 32 9.99 -11.10 28.15
C SER A 32 9.37 -12.12 29.13
N GLU A 33 8.36 -11.72 29.89
CA GLU A 33 7.64 -12.62 30.77
C GLU A 33 6.77 -13.60 29.98
N LEU A 34 6.09 -13.12 28.94
CA LEU A 34 5.26 -13.94 28.06
C LEU A 34 6.07 -14.99 27.31
N GLU A 35 7.29 -14.67 26.89
CA GLU A 35 8.19 -15.62 26.23
C GLU A 35 8.57 -16.80 27.14
N THR A 36 8.62 -16.56 28.44
CA THR A 36 8.90 -17.63 29.44
C THR A 36 7.66 -18.40 29.87
N LEU A 37 6.49 -17.77 29.86
CA LEU A 37 5.23 -18.37 30.34
C LEU A 37 4.50 -19.19 29.28
N LEU A 38 4.59 -18.79 28.02
CA LEU A 38 3.89 -19.39 26.88
C LEU A 38 4.81 -20.33 26.12
N SER A 39 4.24 -21.35 25.50
CA SER A 39 4.98 -22.09 24.48
C SER A 39 5.36 -21.14 23.33
N ARG A 40 6.47 -21.45 22.63
CA ARG A 40 6.91 -20.64 21.50
C ARG A 40 5.81 -20.41 20.45
N GLY A 41 4.96 -21.41 20.21
CA GLY A 41 3.86 -21.30 19.25
C GLY A 41 2.76 -20.37 19.73
N GLU A 42 2.43 -20.37 21.01
CA GLU A 42 1.44 -19.47 21.62
C GLU A 42 1.95 -18.04 21.65
N PHE A 43 3.20 -17.85 22.08
CA PHE A 43 3.87 -16.56 22.08
C PHE A 43 3.84 -15.90 20.70
N LEU A 44 4.26 -16.62 19.64
CA LEU A 44 4.28 -16.09 18.28
C LEU A 44 2.89 -15.78 17.72
N ARG A 45 1.85 -16.53 18.10
CA ARG A 45 0.47 -16.27 17.68
C ARG A 45 -0.14 -15.08 18.42
N LEU A 46 0.26 -14.87 19.67
CA LEU A 46 -0.22 -13.77 20.49
C LEU A 46 0.49 -12.45 20.14
N LYS A 47 1.75 -12.53 19.66
CA LYS A 47 2.57 -11.36 19.34
C LYS A 47 1.89 -10.45 18.32
N PRO A 48 1.71 -9.15 18.64
CA PRO A 48 1.16 -8.19 17.68
C PRO A 48 2.03 -8.12 16.42
N CYS A 49 1.42 -8.27 15.26
CA CYS A 49 2.13 -8.10 13.99
C CYS A 49 2.39 -6.60 13.71
N LYS A 50 3.47 -6.29 12.99
CA LYS A 50 3.70 -4.94 12.47
C LYS A 50 2.83 -4.74 11.23
N HIS A 51 1.94 -3.77 11.25
CA HIS A 51 1.07 -3.47 10.13
C HIS A 51 0.78 -1.97 10.02
N ALA A 52 0.43 -1.49 8.79
CA ALA A 52 0.09 -0.10 8.55
C ALA A 52 -1.28 0.28 9.15
N PHE A 53 -2.23 -0.65 9.16
CA PHE A 53 -3.55 -0.46 9.79
C PHE A 53 -3.46 -0.79 11.28
N LYS A 54 -3.94 0.12 12.10
CA LYS A 54 -3.79 0.06 13.56
C LYS A 54 -4.56 -1.09 14.24
N TRP A 55 -5.64 -1.58 13.61
CA TRP A 55 -6.46 -2.65 14.18
C TRP A 55 -5.98 -4.07 13.83
N VAL A 56 -5.13 -4.22 12.82
CA VAL A 56 -4.61 -5.54 12.40
C VAL A 56 -3.78 -6.23 13.48
N PRO A 57 -2.91 -5.55 14.26
CA PRO A 57 -2.21 -6.17 15.38
C PRO A 57 -3.13 -6.78 16.43
N LEU A 58 -4.26 -6.10 16.76
CA LEU A 58 -5.24 -6.63 17.71
C LEU A 58 -5.96 -7.85 17.15
N LEU A 59 -6.41 -7.80 15.91
CA LEU A 59 -7.06 -8.93 15.23
C LEU A 59 -6.17 -10.17 15.21
N SER A 60 -4.88 -9.98 14.94
CA SER A 60 -3.90 -11.06 14.97
C SER A 60 -3.76 -11.66 16.36
N SER A 61 -3.56 -10.79 17.36
CA SER A 61 -3.40 -11.21 18.76
C SER A 61 -4.67 -11.81 19.35
N GLN A 62 -5.85 -11.32 18.98
CA GLN A 62 -7.15 -11.87 19.42
C GLN A 62 -7.30 -13.35 19.07
N LYS A 63 -6.90 -13.73 17.85
CA LYS A 63 -6.91 -15.14 17.42
C LYS A 63 -5.93 -15.99 18.24
N GLY A 64 -4.77 -15.44 18.56
CA GLY A 64 -3.78 -16.08 19.42
C GLY A 64 -4.29 -16.27 20.84
N ALA A 65 -4.90 -15.21 21.41
CA ALA A 65 -5.50 -15.23 22.75
C ALA A 65 -6.63 -16.25 22.88
N ALA A 66 -7.53 -16.30 21.88
CA ALA A 66 -8.61 -17.29 21.85
C ALA A 66 -8.07 -18.73 21.92
N GLY A 67 -7.05 -19.05 21.13
CA GLY A 67 -6.45 -20.39 21.17
C GLY A 67 -5.77 -20.75 22.50
N ILE A 68 -5.24 -19.76 23.25
CA ILE A 68 -4.67 -19.97 24.59
C ILE A 68 -5.79 -20.22 25.60
N LEU A 69 -6.85 -19.42 25.55
CA LEU A 69 -8.02 -19.54 26.45
C LEU A 69 -8.77 -20.86 26.23
N GLU A 70 -8.95 -21.31 25.00
CA GLU A 70 -9.54 -22.61 24.67
C GLU A 70 -8.77 -23.78 25.34
N LYS A 71 -7.44 -23.76 25.25
CA LYS A 71 -6.60 -24.80 25.88
C LYS A 71 -6.67 -24.78 27.38
N SER A 72 -6.87 -23.62 27.99
CA SER A 72 -7.05 -23.49 29.45
C SER A 72 -8.45 -23.88 29.93
N GLY A 73 -9.38 -24.19 29.01
CA GLY A 73 -10.77 -24.49 29.32
C GLY A 73 -11.59 -23.27 29.77
N THR A 74 -11.10 -22.06 29.49
CA THR A 74 -11.77 -20.82 29.84
C THR A 74 -12.88 -20.52 28.82
N SER A 75 -14.10 -20.28 29.30
CA SER A 75 -15.21 -19.88 28.42
C SER A 75 -15.10 -18.39 28.08
N PHE A 76 -15.31 -18.04 26.80
CA PHE A 76 -15.30 -16.65 26.31
C PHE A 76 -16.16 -16.53 25.05
N GLU A 77 -16.46 -15.29 24.69
CA GLU A 77 -17.11 -14.93 23.43
C GLU A 77 -16.17 -14.02 22.63
N ILE A 78 -15.96 -14.34 21.35
CA ILE A 78 -15.10 -13.53 20.48
C ILE A 78 -15.89 -12.32 19.97
N SER A 79 -15.42 -11.13 20.32
CA SER A 79 -16.00 -9.88 19.81
C SER A 79 -15.62 -9.65 18.35
N GLY A 80 -16.59 -9.24 17.52
CA GLY A 80 -16.38 -8.77 16.14
C GLY A 80 -15.84 -7.34 16.04
N LEU A 81 -15.72 -6.62 17.15
CA LEU A 81 -15.40 -5.20 17.17
C LEU A 81 -14.12 -4.82 16.42
N TYR A 82 -13.05 -5.60 16.61
CA TYR A 82 -11.77 -5.30 15.94
C TYR A 82 -11.83 -5.52 14.43
N GLN A 83 -12.62 -6.50 13.98
CA GLN A 83 -12.87 -6.71 12.55
C GLN A 83 -13.64 -5.54 11.95
N GLU A 84 -14.70 -5.08 12.63
CA GLU A 84 -15.50 -3.93 12.19
C GLU A 84 -14.66 -2.64 12.12
N GLN A 85 -13.80 -2.41 13.11
CA GLN A 85 -12.92 -1.25 13.12
C GLN A 85 -11.85 -1.31 12.02
N TYR A 86 -11.29 -2.49 11.76
CA TYR A 86 -10.37 -2.69 10.63
C TYR A 86 -11.05 -2.46 9.28
N GLU A 87 -12.25 -2.98 9.08
CA GLU A 87 -13.00 -2.78 7.84
C GLU A 87 -13.31 -1.30 7.60
N ARG A 88 -13.66 -0.57 8.66
CA ARG A 88 -13.84 0.90 8.58
C ARG A 88 -12.55 1.62 8.18
N GLU A 89 -11.43 1.30 8.85
CA GLU A 89 -10.11 1.89 8.55
C GLU A 89 -9.69 1.59 7.09
N LEU A 90 -9.96 0.37 6.62
CA LEU A 90 -9.69 -0.04 5.24
C LEU A 90 -10.55 0.73 4.23
N ASP A 91 -11.84 0.91 4.53
CA ASP A 91 -12.74 1.67 3.66
C ASP A 91 -12.34 3.15 3.58
N GLU A 92 -12.00 3.76 4.71
CA GLU A 92 -11.49 5.14 4.76
C GLU A 92 -10.21 5.28 3.93
N PHE A 93 -9.27 4.35 4.06
CA PHE A 93 -8.05 4.30 3.26
C PHE A 93 -8.35 4.17 1.76
N CYS A 94 -9.23 3.24 1.39
CA CYS A 94 -9.63 3.03 -0.01
C CYS A 94 -10.30 4.27 -0.63
N GLN A 95 -11.14 4.97 0.15
CA GLN A 95 -11.77 6.22 -0.30
C GLN A 95 -10.76 7.34 -0.47
N ALA A 96 -9.83 7.51 0.48
CA ALA A 96 -8.75 8.49 0.37
C ALA A 96 -7.86 8.22 -0.87
N GLN A 97 -7.51 6.97 -1.12
CA GLN A 97 -6.74 6.59 -2.32
C GLN A 97 -7.49 6.89 -3.63
N LYS A 98 -8.81 6.65 -3.68
CA LYS A 98 -9.63 7.00 -4.84
C LYS A 98 -9.64 8.51 -5.09
N GLN A 99 -9.75 9.32 -4.04
CA GLN A 99 -9.73 10.78 -4.15
C GLN A 99 -8.37 11.30 -4.66
N ILE A 100 -7.27 10.79 -4.09
CA ILE A 100 -5.92 11.13 -4.53
C ILE A 100 -5.72 10.78 -6.01
N GLN A 101 -6.16 9.59 -6.44
CA GLN A 101 -6.06 9.18 -7.84
C GLN A 101 -6.92 10.04 -8.77
N ALA A 102 -8.13 10.42 -8.36
CA ALA A 102 -9.00 11.28 -9.14
C ALA A 102 -8.39 12.67 -9.33
N GLU A 103 -7.80 13.23 -8.27
CA GLU A 103 -7.15 14.55 -8.36
C GLU A 103 -5.87 14.49 -9.22
N ARG A 104 -5.05 13.44 -9.08
CA ARG A 104 -3.90 13.21 -9.96
C ARG A 104 -4.31 13.14 -11.44
N GLN A 105 -5.38 12.40 -11.77
CA GLN A 105 -5.87 12.30 -13.13
C GLN A 105 -6.36 13.65 -13.67
N LYS A 106 -7.05 14.44 -12.84
CA LYS A 106 -7.53 15.78 -13.20
C LYS A 106 -6.37 16.73 -13.48
N THR A 107 -5.39 16.77 -12.59
CA THR A 107 -4.17 17.58 -12.72
C THR A 107 -3.38 17.18 -13.96
N PHE A 108 -3.18 15.88 -14.16
CA PHE A 108 -2.48 15.36 -15.34
C PHE A 108 -3.17 15.72 -16.65
N LYS A 109 -4.50 15.59 -16.71
CA LYS A 109 -5.29 15.98 -17.87
C LYS A 109 -5.20 17.49 -18.15
N ALA A 110 -5.16 18.33 -17.12
CA ALA A 110 -5.00 19.77 -17.26
C ALA A 110 -3.61 20.14 -17.76
N SER A 111 -2.56 19.47 -17.28
CA SER A 111 -1.17 19.72 -17.67
C SER A 111 -0.84 19.19 -19.08
N TYR A 112 -1.46 18.09 -19.49
CA TYR A 112 -1.17 17.44 -20.79
C TYR A 112 -2.44 17.15 -21.59
N PRO A 113 -3.20 18.20 -22.00
CA PRO A 113 -4.52 18.03 -22.63
C PRO A 113 -4.42 17.31 -23.98
N GLU A 114 -3.37 17.59 -24.76
CA GLU A 114 -3.17 16.98 -26.08
C GLU A 114 -2.84 15.51 -26.00
N LEU A 115 -1.97 15.12 -25.05
CA LEU A 115 -1.66 13.71 -24.78
C LEU A 115 -2.93 12.97 -24.34
N HIS A 116 -3.75 13.59 -23.48
CA HIS A 116 -5.02 13.00 -23.05
C HIS A 116 -6.00 12.83 -24.20
N ARG A 117 -6.09 13.80 -25.11
CA ARG A 117 -6.98 13.76 -26.28
C ARG A 117 -6.61 12.67 -27.26
N GLN A 118 -5.32 12.51 -27.56
CA GLN A 118 -4.85 11.55 -28.56
C GLN A 118 -4.68 10.13 -28.00
N TYR A 119 -4.28 10.01 -26.73
CA TYR A 119 -3.99 8.73 -26.08
C TYR A 119 -4.66 8.62 -24.70
N PRO A 120 -6.00 8.60 -24.60
CA PRO A 120 -6.73 8.69 -23.33
C PRO A 120 -6.42 7.52 -22.36
N LYS A 121 -6.25 6.30 -22.88
CA LYS A 121 -5.90 5.13 -22.05
C LYS A 121 -4.50 5.24 -21.48
N PHE A 122 -3.54 5.64 -22.32
CA PHE A 122 -2.14 5.83 -21.92
C PHE A 122 -2.01 6.98 -20.91
N SER A 123 -2.63 8.13 -21.16
CA SER A 123 -2.70 9.25 -20.25
C SER A 123 -3.29 8.86 -18.88
N LYS A 124 -4.36 8.07 -18.86
CA LYS A 124 -4.97 7.55 -17.63
C LYS A 124 -4.04 6.59 -16.87
N ALA A 125 -3.26 5.77 -17.58
CA ALA A 125 -2.27 4.90 -16.96
C ALA A 125 -1.10 5.69 -16.36
N LEU A 126 -0.56 6.67 -17.11
CA LEU A 126 0.51 7.53 -16.62
C LEU A 126 0.09 8.32 -15.38
N ALA A 127 -1.09 8.91 -15.36
CA ALA A 127 -1.61 9.67 -14.22
C ALA A 127 -1.69 8.86 -12.91
N LYS A 128 -1.62 7.53 -12.98
CA LYS A 128 -1.57 6.67 -11.79
C LYS A 128 -0.17 6.49 -11.21
N VAL A 129 0.86 6.58 -12.05
CA VAL A 129 2.25 6.26 -11.70
C VAL A 129 3.13 7.49 -11.60
N ILE A 130 2.81 8.57 -12.34
CA ILE A 130 3.56 9.83 -12.31
C ILE A 130 3.36 10.53 -10.97
N ASP A 131 4.46 10.93 -10.34
CA ASP A 131 4.53 11.71 -9.11
C ASP A 131 4.90 13.18 -9.39
N GLN A 132 4.99 14.01 -8.35
CA GLN A 132 5.37 15.43 -8.46
C GLN A 132 6.84 15.63 -8.90
N SER A 133 7.69 14.64 -8.61
CA SER A 133 9.10 14.61 -9.05
C SER A 133 9.28 14.10 -10.48
N ASP A 134 8.24 13.56 -11.08
CA ASP A 134 8.26 13.00 -12.43
C ASP A 134 7.97 14.07 -13.48
N SER A 135 8.49 13.90 -14.66
CA SER A 135 8.28 14.84 -15.74
C SER A 135 8.01 14.14 -17.09
N ILE A 136 7.13 14.75 -17.86
CA ILE A 136 6.99 14.41 -19.28
C ILE A 136 7.88 15.40 -20.04
N LEU A 137 8.83 14.86 -20.78
CA LEU A 137 9.77 15.65 -21.56
C LEU A 137 9.04 16.37 -22.72
N PRO A 138 9.55 17.50 -23.19
CA PRO A 138 8.98 18.21 -24.34
C PRO A 138 8.85 17.30 -25.57
N ALA A 139 8.03 17.72 -26.52
CA ALA A 139 7.91 17.05 -27.81
C ALA A 139 9.27 16.95 -28.51
N ALA A 140 9.54 15.82 -29.15
CA ALA A 140 10.71 15.68 -30.00
C ALA A 140 10.52 16.52 -31.28
N SER A 141 11.59 17.18 -31.72
CA SER A 141 11.60 17.84 -33.03
C SER A 141 11.63 16.80 -34.17
N GLU A 142 11.17 17.19 -35.35
CA GLU A 142 11.26 16.33 -36.54
C GLU A 142 12.72 15.91 -36.85
N GLU A 143 13.67 16.79 -36.58
CA GLU A 143 15.09 16.50 -36.73
C GLU A 143 15.57 15.44 -35.73
N GLN A 144 15.16 15.51 -34.47
CA GLN A 144 15.49 14.49 -33.47
C GLN A 144 14.90 13.14 -33.84
N ILE A 145 13.67 13.10 -34.33
CA ILE A 145 13.03 11.85 -34.79
C ILE A 145 13.76 11.29 -36.00
N ALA A 146 14.08 12.13 -37.02
CA ALA A 146 14.78 11.71 -38.19
C ALA A 146 16.23 11.23 -37.91
N ASN A 147 16.91 11.84 -36.93
CA ASN A 147 18.22 11.41 -36.48
C ASN A 147 18.13 10.01 -35.86
N GLN A 148 17.15 9.79 -34.98
CA GLN A 148 16.93 8.51 -34.32
C GLN A 148 16.57 7.42 -35.34
N GLU A 149 15.73 7.71 -36.34
CA GLU A 149 15.42 6.77 -37.42
C GLU A 149 16.66 6.38 -38.23
N ARG A 150 17.57 7.33 -38.46
CA ARG A 150 18.85 7.04 -39.12
C ARG A 150 19.76 6.16 -38.28
N GLU A 151 19.87 6.40 -37.00
CA GLU A 151 20.65 5.57 -36.07
C GLU A 151 20.10 4.15 -35.97
N LEU A 152 18.78 4.02 -35.94
CA LEU A 152 18.10 2.71 -35.90
C LEU A 152 18.12 1.96 -37.21
N GLY A 153 18.30 2.64 -38.35
CA GLY A 153 18.26 2.04 -39.68
C GLY A 153 16.88 1.68 -40.19
N PHE A 154 15.81 2.17 -39.52
CA PHE A 154 14.43 1.99 -39.97
C PHE A 154 13.54 3.18 -39.57
N THR A 155 12.42 3.33 -40.29
CA THR A 155 11.42 4.37 -40.02
C THR A 155 10.47 3.93 -38.89
N LEU A 156 10.24 4.81 -37.94
CA LEU A 156 9.33 4.55 -36.82
C LEU A 156 7.87 4.38 -37.28
N PRO A 157 7.09 3.48 -36.68
CA PRO A 157 5.67 3.38 -36.99
C PRO A 157 4.94 4.71 -36.75
N ALA A 158 3.99 5.04 -37.60
CA ALA A 158 3.27 6.32 -37.56
C ALA A 158 2.64 6.65 -36.20
N ARG A 159 2.23 5.64 -35.41
CA ARG A 159 1.70 5.81 -34.05
C ARG A 159 2.78 6.26 -33.07
N VAL A 160 3.99 5.70 -33.19
CA VAL A 160 5.17 6.06 -32.38
C VAL A 160 5.62 7.48 -32.75
N HIS A 161 5.69 7.78 -34.02
CA HIS A 161 6.00 9.14 -34.53
C HIS A 161 5.06 10.19 -33.94
N LYS A 162 3.74 9.92 -33.92
CA LYS A 162 2.75 10.80 -33.31
C LYS A 162 2.96 10.96 -31.79
N LEU A 163 3.38 9.92 -31.08
CA LEU A 163 3.65 10.00 -29.65
C LEU A 163 4.86 10.90 -29.38
N PHE A 164 5.95 10.75 -30.15
CA PHE A 164 7.15 11.57 -29.99
C PHE A 164 6.93 13.06 -30.32
N ARG A 165 5.95 13.37 -31.15
CA ARG A 165 5.48 14.74 -31.35
C ARG A 165 4.72 15.34 -30.15
N LEU A 166 4.39 14.52 -29.15
CA LEU A 166 3.76 15.00 -27.91
C LEU A 166 4.74 14.98 -26.74
N THR A 167 5.68 14.05 -26.75
CA THR A 167 6.73 13.92 -25.72
C THR A 167 7.93 13.14 -26.27
N SER A 168 9.14 13.62 -26.00
CA SER A 168 10.37 12.88 -26.31
C SER A 168 10.70 11.79 -25.27
N GLY A 169 9.96 11.74 -24.16
CA GLY A 169 10.16 10.73 -23.13
C GLY A 169 9.43 11.06 -21.83
N ILE A 170 9.55 10.18 -20.88
CA ILE A 170 8.95 10.29 -19.54
C ILE A 170 10.04 9.97 -18.54
N HIS A 171 10.26 10.88 -17.61
CA HIS A 171 11.13 10.66 -16.47
C HIS A 171 10.27 10.24 -15.26
N VAL A 172 10.56 9.07 -14.69
CA VAL A 172 9.87 8.53 -13.52
C VAL A 172 10.89 8.35 -12.40
N SER A 173 10.65 8.96 -11.25
CA SER A 173 11.59 9.01 -10.13
C SER A 173 11.89 7.65 -9.46
N VAL A 174 11.21 6.59 -9.90
CA VAL A 174 11.51 5.20 -9.46
C VAL A 174 12.74 4.61 -10.17
N GLY A 175 13.54 5.44 -10.86
CA GLY A 175 14.81 5.04 -11.46
C GLY A 175 14.70 4.47 -12.87
N VAL A 176 13.61 4.71 -13.58
CA VAL A 176 13.46 4.33 -14.98
C VAL A 176 13.23 5.59 -15.83
N ASP A 177 14.28 6.05 -16.48
CA ASP A 177 14.19 7.02 -17.58
C ASP A 177 13.80 6.29 -18.86
N ILE A 178 12.60 6.52 -19.36
CA ILE A 178 12.19 6.04 -20.68
C ILE A 178 12.32 7.19 -21.67
N ARG A 179 13.36 7.16 -22.48
CA ARG A 179 13.62 8.15 -23.54
C ARG A 179 13.46 7.51 -24.91
N LEU A 180 13.38 8.35 -25.94
CA LEU A 180 13.39 7.86 -27.32
C LEU A 180 14.58 6.94 -27.60
N SER A 181 15.77 7.26 -27.05
CA SER A 181 16.99 6.46 -27.14
C SER A 181 16.93 5.09 -26.43
N ASP A 182 16.00 4.90 -25.50
CA ASP A 182 15.94 3.72 -24.62
C ASP A 182 14.84 2.74 -25.07
N MET A 183 14.06 3.11 -26.09
CA MET A 183 12.95 2.29 -26.60
C MET A 183 13.35 1.34 -27.71
N PHE A 184 14.64 1.35 -28.14
CA PHE A 184 15.13 0.56 -29.27
C PHE A 184 16.53 -0.01 -29.01
#